data_8d606b911a9386c82d8513afdf5aac05
#
_entry.id   8d606b911a9386c82d8513afdf5aac05
#
_cell.length_a   1.000
_cell.length_b   1.000
_cell.length_c   1.000
_cell.angle_alpha   90.00
_cell.angle_beta   90.00
_cell.angle_gamma   90.00
#
_symmetry.space_group_name_H-M   'P 1'
#
loop_
_entity.id
_entity.type
_entity.pdbx_description
1 polymer ?
#
loop_
_entity_poly.entity_id
_entity_poly.type
_entity_poly.pdbx_seq_one_letter_code
_entity_poly.pdbx_strand_id
1 'polypeptide(L)'
;MKTDSFIAFLAKGAQVEPKPAIGPRLLGTASLGLIVSLTLVVVVIGFLPKATFATLSPWMKLTYTLLLVAVASYLTAGLSQPLARLAWPLKGLWLTWLTMLGVGAWTLYQTPTPDRLDHLLGQTWLLCPWTVLLVSLPGLVLLQRTMRSFAPTALKEAGFASGLLAGALG
;
A
#
# COMPACT_ATOMS: atom_id res chain seq x y z
N MET A 1 25.49 -40.40 14.32
CA MET A 1 25.95 -39.13 13.68
C MET A 1 26.52 -38.26 14.79
N LYS A 2 27.77 -37.84 14.67
CA LYS A 2 28.41 -37.00 15.70
C LYS A 2 27.81 -35.61 15.63
N THR A 3 27.38 -35.04 16.75
CA THR A 3 26.76 -33.73 16.87
C THR A 3 27.58 -32.62 16.20
N ASP A 4 28.90 -32.76 16.26
CA ASP A 4 29.87 -31.81 15.68
C ASP A 4 29.80 -31.78 14.15
N SER A 5 29.55 -32.91 13.48
CA SER A 5 29.39 -32.94 12.03
C SER A 5 28.08 -32.31 11.58
N PHE A 6 27.02 -32.39 12.40
CA PHE A 6 25.74 -31.77 12.15
C PHE A 6 25.82 -30.25 12.35
N ILE A 7 26.51 -29.80 13.41
CA ILE A 7 26.76 -28.37 13.66
C ILE A 7 27.62 -27.78 12.52
N ALA A 8 28.65 -28.47 12.06
CA ALA A 8 29.47 -28.03 10.94
C ALA A 8 28.70 -27.97 9.62
N PHE A 9 27.76 -28.91 9.40
CA PHE A 9 26.89 -28.90 8.24
C PHE A 9 25.90 -27.73 8.29
N LEU A 10 25.29 -27.45 9.44
CA LEU A 10 24.42 -26.30 9.65
C LEU A 10 25.20 -24.97 9.52
N ALA A 11 26.41 -24.88 10.04
CA ALA A 11 27.26 -23.71 9.91
C ALA A 11 27.68 -23.46 8.45
N LYS A 12 27.91 -24.51 7.67
CA LYS A 12 28.23 -24.43 6.25
C LYS A 12 27.02 -24.04 5.39
N GLY A 13 25.82 -24.51 5.76
CA GLY A 13 24.54 -24.09 5.18
C GLY A 13 24.13 -22.67 5.57
N ALA A 14 24.67 -22.15 6.67
CA ALA A 14 24.48 -20.78 7.14
C ALA A 14 25.45 -19.76 6.50
N GLN A 15 26.18 -20.12 5.46
CA GLN A 15 26.79 -19.13 4.56
C GLN A 15 25.63 -18.44 3.84
N VAL A 16 25.06 -17.46 4.55
CA VAL A 16 24.01 -16.60 4.08
C VAL A 16 24.59 -15.80 2.91
N GLU A 17 24.20 -16.16 1.68
CA GLU A 17 24.35 -15.22 0.57
C GLU A 17 23.87 -13.84 1.04
N PRO A 18 24.63 -12.75 0.76
CA PRO A 18 24.25 -11.42 1.20
C PRO A 18 22.80 -11.18 0.72
N LYS A 19 21.88 -11.10 1.68
CA LYS A 19 20.45 -10.88 1.36
C LYS A 19 20.38 -9.64 0.49
N PRO A 20 19.83 -9.75 -0.73
CA PRO A 20 19.68 -8.60 -1.59
C PRO A 20 18.96 -7.52 -0.81
N ALA A 21 19.48 -6.30 -0.87
CA ALA A 21 18.94 -5.16 -0.13
C ALA A 21 17.44 -5.06 -0.35
N ILE A 22 16.66 -5.28 0.72
CA ILE A 22 15.18 -5.37 0.68
C ILE A 22 14.60 -4.04 0.17
N GLY A 23 15.16 -2.91 0.64
CA GLY A 23 14.69 -1.58 0.31
C GLY A 23 14.67 -1.27 -1.20
N PRO A 24 15.78 -1.36 -1.93
CA PRO A 24 15.79 -1.03 -3.35
C PRO A 24 14.96 -1.99 -4.21
N ARG A 25 14.83 -3.26 -3.85
CA ARG A 25 13.93 -4.18 -4.56
C ARG A 25 12.46 -3.85 -4.34
N LEU A 26 12.07 -3.52 -3.11
CA LEU A 26 10.71 -3.13 -2.79
C LEU A 26 10.35 -1.80 -3.46
N LEU A 27 11.27 -0.81 -3.42
CA LEU A 27 11.09 0.47 -4.12
C LEU A 27 10.99 0.27 -5.64
N GLY A 28 11.84 -0.58 -6.22
CA GLY A 28 11.79 -0.90 -7.65
C GLY A 28 10.47 -1.53 -8.08
N THR A 29 9.94 -2.47 -7.30
CA THR A 29 8.64 -3.09 -7.61
C THR A 29 7.46 -2.15 -7.36
N ALA A 30 7.52 -1.32 -6.31
CA ALA A 30 6.49 -0.32 -6.04
C ALA A 30 6.46 0.76 -7.13
N SER A 31 7.63 1.26 -7.57
CA SER A 31 7.71 2.25 -8.66
C SER A 31 7.23 1.67 -9.99
N LEU A 32 7.58 0.43 -10.30
CA LEU A 32 7.10 -0.26 -11.51
C LEU A 32 5.58 -0.46 -11.44
N GLY A 33 5.05 -0.86 -10.29
CA GLY A 33 3.61 -0.97 -10.04
C GLY A 33 2.90 0.38 -10.24
N LEU A 34 3.47 1.46 -9.71
CA LEU A 34 2.94 2.81 -9.87
C LEU A 34 2.91 3.24 -11.35
N ILE A 35 4.00 3.00 -12.10
CA ILE A 35 4.06 3.35 -13.52
C ILE A 35 2.98 2.59 -14.31
N VAL A 36 2.83 1.29 -14.06
CA VAL A 36 1.81 0.46 -14.73
C VAL A 36 0.41 0.96 -14.38
N SER A 37 0.13 1.23 -13.10
CA SER A 37 -1.15 1.78 -12.64
C SER A 37 -1.45 3.12 -13.29
N LEU A 38 -0.47 4.02 -13.33
CA LEU A 38 -0.61 5.36 -13.90
C LEU A 38 -0.86 5.30 -15.41
N THR A 39 -0.16 4.41 -16.12
CA THR A 39 -0.39 4.17 -17.55
C THR A 39 -1.80 3.65 -17.79
N LEU A 40 -2.27 2.73 -16.96
CA LEU A 40 -3.60 2.13 -17.07
C LEU A 40 -4.70 3.17 -16.81
N VAL A 41 -4.51 4.05 -15.82
CA VAL A 41 -5.42 5.18 -15.57
C VAL A 41 -5.49 6.12 -16.78
N VAL A 42 -4.36 6.49 -17.35
CA VAL A 42 -4.32 7.39 -18.52
C VAL A 42 -4.99 6.75 -19.74
N VAL A 43 -4.82 5.44 -19.95
CA VAL A 43 -5.42 4.71 -21.07
C VAL A 43 -6.93 4.52 -20.90
N VAL A 44 -7.38 4.22 -19.69
CA VAL A 44 -8.81 3.88 -19.40
C VAL A 44 -9.64 5.12 -19.14
N ILE A 45 -9.13 6.08 -18.36
CA ILE A 45 -9.89 7.25 -17.89
C ILE A 45 -9.54 8.50 -18.74
N GLY A 46 -8.32 8.54 -19.31
CA GLY A 46 -7.82 9.71 -20.03
C GLY A 46 -7.21 10.75 -19.10
N PHE A 47 -6.84 11.90 -19.71
CA PHE A 47 -6.27 13.02 -18.94
C PHE A 47 -7.36 13.81 -18.23
N LEU A 48 -7.17 14.06 -16.92
CA LEU A 48 -8.06 14.94 -16.16
C LEU A 48 -7.99 16.39 -16.71
N PRO A 49 -9.14 17.06 -16.83
CA PRO A 49 -9.16 18.47 -17.25
C PRO A 49 -8.41 19.32 -16.22
N LYS A 50 -7.66 20.32 -16.74
CA LYS A 50 -6.84 21.23 -15.91
C LYS A 50 -7.64 21.95 -14.84
N ALA A 51 -8.92 22.21 -15.08
CA ALA A 51 -9.82 22.86 -14.13
C ALA A 51 -9.99 22.07 -12.82
N THR A 52 -9.84 20.73 -12.83
CA THR A 52 -9.94 19.89 -11.65
C THR A 52 -8.83 20.18 -10.64
N PHE A 53 -7.64 20.56 -11.10
CA PHE A 53 -6.50 20.87 -10.22
C PHE A 53 -6.61 22.25 -9.53
N ALA A 54 -7.56 23.09 -9.95
CA ALA A 54 -7.83 24.39 -9.32
C ALA A 54 -8.63 24.25 -8.00
N THR A 55 -9.22 23.10 -7.75
CA THR A 55 -9.98 22.83 -6.50
C THR A 55 -9.10 22.21 -5.43
N LEU A 56 -9.45 22.41 -4.17
CA LEU A 56 -8.71 21.86 -3.02
C LEU A 56 -8.88 20.33 -2.87
N SER A 57 -9.99 19.79 -3.35
CA SER A 57 -10.37 18.38 -3.17
C SER A 57 -9.33 17.37 -3.69
N PRO A 58 -8.75 17.48 -4.92
CA PRO A 58 -7.73 16.54 -5.39
C PRO A 58 -6.45 16.61 -4.57
N TRP A 59 -6.05 17.79 -4.10
CA TRP A 59 -4.86 17.96 -3.28
C TRP A 59 -4.99 17.27 -1.91
N MET A 60 -6.16 17.36 -1.28
CA MET A 60 -6.44 16.63 -0.03
C MET A 60 -6.37 15.12 -0.24
N LYS A 61 -6.97 14.61 -1.33
CA LYS A 61 -6.92 13.18 -1.68
C LYS A 61 -5.48 12.73 -1.92
N LEU A 62 -4.70 13.51 -2.66
CA LEU A 62 -3.31 13.22 -2.98
C LEU A 62 -2.44 13.19 -1.71
N THR A 63 -2.62 14.12 -0.80
CA THR A 63 -1.89 14.14 0.48
C THR A 63 -2.22 12.90 1.31
N TYR A 64 -3.50 12.52 1.39
CA TYR A 64 -3.93 11.33 2.10
C TYR A 64 -3.36 10.05 1.48
N THR A 65 -3.42 9.89 0.16
CA THR A 65 -2.87 8.71 -0.52
C THR A 65 -1.36 8.62 -0.36
N LEU A 66 -0.63 9.73 -0.45
CA LEU A 66 0.82 9.76 -0.20
C LEU A 66 1.18 9.34 1.23
N LEU A 67 0.43 9.82 2.24
CA LEU A 67 0.58 9.39 3.62
C LEU A 67 0.34 7.89 3.78
N LEU A 68 -0.72 7.38 3.16
CA LEU A 68 -1.05 5.97 3.20
C LEU A 68 0.05 5.12 2.53
N VAL A 69 0.55 5.56 1.37
CA VAL A 69 1.67 4.90 0.66
C VAL A 69 2.93 4.88 1.54
N ALA A 70 3.26 6.00 2.20
CA ALA A 70 4.43 6.07 3.08
C ALA A 70 4.30 5.08 4.25
N VAL A 71 3.17 5.08 4.95
CA VAL A 71 2.91 4.16 6.08
C VAL A 71 2.88 2.71 5.61
N ALA A 72 2.21 2.42 4.50
CA ALA A 72 2.13 1.07 3.95
C ALA A 72 3.50 0.57 3.46
N SER A 73 4.31 1.42 2.85
CA SER A 73 5.68 1.09 2.42
C SER A 73 6.56 0.74 3.61
N TYR A 74 6.48 1.54 4.68
CA TYR A 74 7.22 1.29 5.92
C TYR A 74 6.77 -0.02 6.58
N LEU A 75 5.47 -0.28 6.62
CA LEU A 75 4.91 -1.53 7.14
C LEU A 75 5.39 -2.74 6.32
N THR A 76 5.33 -2.63 4.99
CA THR A 76 5.74 -3.69 4.08
C THR A 76 7.24 -3.98 4.18
N ALA A 77 8.07 -2.94 4.26
CA ALA A 77 9.51 -3.07 4.47
C ALA A 77 9.84 -3.69 5.84
N GLY A 78 9.11 -3.29 6.88
CA GLY A 78 9.26 -3.89 8.22
C GLY A 78 8.92 -5.39 8.21
N LEU A 79 7.79 -5.78 7.64
CA LEU A 79 7.34 -7.17 7.57
C LEU A 79 8.20 -8.07 6.68
N SER A 80 9.03 -7.49 5.83
CA SER A 80 10.04 -8.22 5.06
C SER A 80 11.21 -8.70 5.93
N GLN A 81 11.33 -8.21 7.18
CA GLN A 81 12.39 -8.57 8.12
C GLN A 81 11.83 -9.52 9.20
N PRO A 82 12.57 -10.57 9.59
CA PRO A 82 12.07 -11.59 10.54
C PRO A 82 11.87 -11.10 11.98
N LEU A 83 12.35 -9.90 12.35
CA LEU A 83 12.27 -9.34 13.70
C LEU A 83 11.62 -7.95 13.73
N ALA A 84 10.68 -7.69 12.85
CA ALA A 84 10.06 -6.38 12.73
C ALA A 84 9.17 -6.02 13.94
N ARG A 85 9.36 -4.83 14.49
CA ARG A 85 8.45 -4.24 15.49
C ARG A 85 7.29 -3.56 14.78
N LEU A 86 6.15 -4.25 14.72
CA LEU A 86 4.93 -3.77 14.03
C LEU A 86 4.16 -2.69 14.78
N ALA A 87 4.44 -2.46 16.06
CA ALA A 87 3.63 -1.59 16.90
C ALA A 87 3.54 -0.13 16.40
N TRP A 88 4.65 0.42 15.89
CA TRP A 88 4.69 1.80 15.41
C TRP A 88 3.97 2.02 14.06
N PRO A 89 4.21 1.22 13.03
CA PRO A 89 3.54 1.42 11.74
C PRO A 89 2.04 1.16 11.81
N LEU A 90 1.59 0.23 12.66
CA LEU A 90 0.16 0.02 12.92
C LEU A 90 -0.51 1.24 13.55
N LYS A 91 0.16 1.91 14.49
CA LYS A 91 -0.36 3.17 15.06
C LYS A 91 -0.47 4.27 14.00
N GLY A 92 0.51 4.36 13.09
CA GLY A 92 0.48 5.29 11.96
C GLY A 92 -0.70 5.02 11.03
N LEU A 93 -0.98 3.76 10.73
CA LEU A 93 -2.12 3.35 9.91
C LEU A 93 -3.46 3.75 10.57
N TRP A 94 -3.62 3.43 11.85
CA TRP A 94 -4.82 3.80 12.61
C TRP A 94 -5.00 5.32 12.67
N LEU A 95 -3.91 6.07 12.89
CA LEU A 95 -3.95 7.52 12.92
C LEU A 95 -4.41 8.10 11.57
N THR A 96 -3.86 7.60 10.46
CA THR A 96 -4.24 8.03 9.10
C THR A 96 -5.71 7.74 8.83
N TRP A 97 -6.20 6.59 9.27
CA TRP A 97 -7.60 6.19 9.10
C TRP A 97 -8.55 7.05 9.93
N LEU A 98 -8.20 7.29 11.20
CA LEU A 98 -8.98 8.14 12.11
C LEU A 98 -9.03 9.59 11.64
N THR A 99 -7.92 10.14 11.14
CA THR A 99 -7.92 11.51 10.59
C THR A 99 -8.84 11.63 9.39
N MET A 100 -8.85 10.63 8.50
CA MET A 100 -9.73 10.65 7.33
C MET A 100 -11.21 10.50 7.70
N LEU A 101 -11.51 9.63 8.67
CA LEU A 101 -12.87 9.52 9.24
C LEU A 101 -13.30 10.83 9.88
N GLY A 102 -12.42 11.50 10.64
CA GLY A 102 -12.70 12.79 11.26
C GLY A 102 -12.99 13.88 10.25
N VAL A 103 -12.19 13.98 9.19
CA VAL A 103 -12.41 14.95 8.11
C VAL A 103 -13.71 14.63 7.36
N GLY A 104 -13.98 13.35 7.06
CA GLY A 104 -15.23 12.92 6.43
C GLY A 104 -16.47 13.24 7.27
N ALA A 105 -16.42 12.96 8.57
CA ALA A 105 -17.49 13.27 9.51
C ALA A 105 -17.73 14.78 9.62
N TRP A 106 -16.64 15.57 9.66
CA TRP A 106 -16.72 17.03 9.69
C TRP A 106 -17.38 17.61 8.45
N THR A 107 -16.97 17.16 7.26
CA THR A 107 -17.58 17.61 5.99
C THR A 107 -19.05 17.22 5.92
N LEU A 108 -19.40 16.03 6.38
CA LEU A 108 -20.80 15.56 6.42
C LEU A 108 -21.65 16.38 7.38
N TYR A 109 -21.08 16.79 8.51
CA TYR A 109 -21.77 17.65 9.49
C TYR A 109 -22.10 19.02 8.91
N GLN A 110 -21.22 19.59 8.09
CA GLN A 110 -21.41 20.89 7.45
C GLN A 110 -22.37 20.83 6.25
N THR A 111 -22.66 19.64 5.72
CA THR A 111 -23.54 19.49 4.55
C THR A 111 -25.00 19.51 4.97
N PRO A 112 -25.89 20.25 4.25
CA PRO A 112 -27.34 20.23 4.48
C PRO A 112 -27.92 18.83 4.39
N THR A 113 -28.94 18.54 5.20
CA THR A 113 -29.55 17.21 5.32
C THR A 113 -30.00 16.56 4.00
N PRO A 114 -30.61 17.28 3.01
CA PRO A 114 -31.04 16.64 1.77
C PRO A 114 -29.88 16.12 0.92
N ASP A 115 -28.70 16.76 0.97
CA ASP A 115 -27.57 16.45 0.09
C ASP A 115 -26.55 15.47 0.73
N ARG A 116 -26.78 15.07 1.99
CA ARG A 116 -25.84 14.22 2.75
C ARG A 116 -25.62 12.85 2.12
N LEU A 117 -26.68 12.23 1.59
CA LEU A 117 -26.59 10.91 0.94
C LEU A 117 -25.76 10.98 -0.35
N ASP A 118 -25.98 12.01 -1.15
CA ASP A 118 -25.24 12.22 -2.40
C ASP A 118 -23.76 12.53 -2.14
N HIS A 119 -23.48 13.30 -1.07
CA HIS A 119 -22.10 13.55 -0.64
C HIS A 119 -21.42 12.32 -0.04
N LEU A 120 -22.15 11.43 0.64
CA LEU A 120 -21.64 10.22 1.26
C LEU A 120 -21.33 9.15 0.22
N LEU A 121 -22.22 8.95 -0.74
CA LEU A 121 -22.07 7.95 -1.78
C LEU A 121 -21.20 8.46 -2.94
N GLY A 122 -21.29 9.76 -3.27
CA GLY A 122 -20.66 10.34 -4.45
C GLY A 122 -21.29 9.84 -5.75
N GLN A 123 -21.11 10.58 -6.83
CA GLN A 123 -21.70 10.23 -8.13
C GLN A 123 -21.13 8.95 -8.77
N THR A 124 -19.98 8.48 -8.31
CA THR A 124 -19.25 7.34 -8.90
C THR A 124 -19.06 6.16 -7.93
N TRP A 125 -19.88 6.06 -6.89
CA TRP A 125 -19.70 5.07 -5.84
C TRP A 125 -19.72 3.61 -6.33
N LEU A 126 -20.44 3.31 -7.42
CA LEU A 126 -20.46 1.98 -8.04
C LEU A 126 -19.21 1.68 -8.87
N LEU A 127 -18.66 2.69 -9.56
CA LEU A 127 -17.55 2.51 -10.48
C LEU A 127 -16.19 2.64 -9.77
N CYS A 128 -16.10 3.49 -8.75
CA CYS A 128 -14.85 3.78 -8.05
C CYS A 128 -14.17 2.53 -7.43
N PRO A 129 -14.87 1.63 -6.71
CA PRO A 129 -14.24 0.43 -6.17
C PRO A 129 -13.70 -0.50 -7.25
N TRP A 130 -14.41 -0.65 -8.37
CA TRP A 130 -14.00 -1.50 -9.48
C TRP A 130 -12.78 -0.94 -10.22
N THR A 131 -12.74 0.37 -10.44
CA THR A 131 -11.59 1.02 -11.09
C THR A 131 -10.34 0.94 -10.22
N VAL A 132 -10.46 1.21 -8.90
CA VAL A 132 -9.35 1.08 -7.96
C VAL A 132 -8.85 -0.37 -7.92
N LEU A 133 -9.76 -1.34 -7.85
CA LEU A 133 -9.40 -2.76 -7.83
C LEU A 133 -8.65 -3.16 -9.11
N LEU A 134 -9.13 -2.75 -10.26
CA LEU A 134 -8.54 -3.07 -11.56
C LEU A 134 -7.17 -2.43 -11.73
N VAL A 135 -7.01 -1.18 -11.31
CA VAL A 135 -5.76 -0.42 -11.40
C VAL A 135 -4.72 -0.93 -10.39
N SER A 136 -5.14 -1.39 -9.21
CA SER A 136 -4.24 -1.90 -8.17
C SER A 136 -3.78 -3.35 -8.40
N LEU A 137 -4.52 -4.15 -9.18
CA LEU A 137 -4.22 -5.56 -9.45
C LEU A 137 -2.79 -5.82 -9.94
N PRO A 138 -2.26 -5.13 -10.96
CA PRO A 138 -0.90 -5.35 -11.43
C PRO A 138 0.14 -5.07 -10.34
N GLY A 139 -0.04 -3.97 -9.59
CA GLY A 139 0.82 -3.60 -8.46
C GLY A 139 0.78 -4.66 -7.36
N LEU A 140 -0.39 -5.20 -7.04
CA LEU A 140 -0.57 -6.26 -6.07
C LEU A 140 0.18 -7.54 -6.47
N VAL A 141 0.06 -7.98 -7.71
CA VAL A 141 0.74 -9.18 -8.21
C VAL A 141 2.26 -9.01 -8.14
N LEU A 142 2.78 -7.85 -8.54
CA LEU A 142 4.21 -7.55 -8.48
C LEU A 142 4.73 -7.54 -7.05
N LEU A 143 4.03 -6.86 -6.14
CA LEU A 143 4.39 -6.79 -4.72
C LEU A 143 4.34 -8.16 -4.05
N GLN A 144 3.31 -8.97 -4.31
CA GLN A 144 3.21 -10.32 -3.75
C GLN A 144 4.33 -11.24 -4.24
N ARG A 145 4.69 -11.18 -5.53
CA ARG A 145 5.84 -11.95 -6.06
C ARG A 145 7.15 -11.55 -5.38
N THR A 146 7.34 -10.26 -5.16
CA THR A 146 8.53 -9.75 -4.47
C THR A 146 8.55 -10.16 -3.00
N MET A 147 7.39 -10.10 -2.31
CA MET A 147 7.29 -10.53 -0.93
C MET A 147 7.57 -12.02 -0.74
N ARG A 148 7.16 -12.87 -1.67
CA ARG A 148 7.48 -14.31 -1.62
C ARG A 148 8.99 -14.58 -1.63
N SER A 149 9.78 -13.72 -2.29
CA SER A 149 11.24 -13.87 -2.32
C SER A 149 11.93 -13.52 -0.99
N PHE A 150 11.25 -12.81 -0.10
CA PHE A 150 11.78 -12.42 1.21
C PHE A 150 11.48 -13.42 2.33
N ALA A 151 10.65 -14.44 2.06
CA ALA A 151 10.22 -15.46 3.04
C ALA A 151 9.75 -14.84 4.39
N PRO A 152 8.68 -14.01 4.38
CA PRO A 152 8.18 -13.36 5.58
C PRO A 152 7.68 -14.40 6.59
N THR A 153 7.96 -14.20 7.87
CA THR A 153 7.50 -15.07 8.95
C THR A 153 6.02 -14.88 9.27
N ALA A 154 5.48 -13.69 9.04
CA ALA A 154 4.09 -13.30 9.28
C ALA A 154 3.35 -13.11 7.95
N LEU A 155 2.92 -14.23 7.33
CA LEU A 155 2.33 -14.24 5.98
C LEU A 155 1.04 -13.43 5.86
N LYS A 156 0.17 -13.47 6.89
CA LYS A 156 -1.10 -12.74 6.88
C LYS A 156 -0.87 -11.23 6.90
N GLU A 157 -0.02 -10.77 7.79
CA GLU A 157 0.32 -9.36 7.94
C GLU A 157 1.08 -8.83 6.70
N ALA A 158 1.98 -9.63 6.15
CA ALA A 158 2.71 -9.30 4.93
C ALA A 158 1.77 -9.21 3.72
N GLY A 159 0.80 -10.12 3.61
CA GLY A 159 -0.25 -10.07 2.60
C GLY A 159 -1.14 -8.83 2.73
N PHE A 160 -1.55 -8.51 3.96
CA PHE A 160 -2.34 -7.31 4.25
C PHE A 160 -1.57 -6.02 3.90
N ALA A 161 -0.32 -5.90 4.34
CA ALA A 161 0.51 -4.72 4.08
C ALA A 161 0.77 -4.51 2.59
N SER A 162 1.08 -5.59 1.85
CA SER A 162 1.28 -5.52 0.40
C SER A 162 -0.01 -5.18 -0.35
N GLY A 163 -1.15 -5.68 0.11
CA GLY A 163 -2.48 -5.34 -0.42
C GLY A 163 -2.82 -3.87 -0.19
N LEU A 164 -2.56 -3.37 1.01
CA LEU A 164 -2.79 -1.98 1.37
C LEU A 164 -1.88 -1.03 0.58
N LEU A 165 -0.61 -1.41 0.38
CA LEU A 165 0.31 -0.64 -0.46
C LEU A 165 -0.14 -0.62 -1.93
N ALA A 166 -0.54 -1.77 -2.48
CA ALA A 166 -1.05 -1.85 -3.85
C ALA A 166 -2.31 -1.02 -4.05
N GLY A 167 -3.26 -1.08 -3.10
CA GLY A 167 -4.48 -0.28 -3.13
C GLY A 167 -4.24 1.22 -2.98
N ALA A 168 -3.21 1.63 -2.24
CA ALA A 168 -2.83 3.03 -2.09
C ALA A 168 -2.09 3.60 -3.32
N LEU A 169 -1.45 2.72 -4.12
CA LEU A 169 -0.77 3.10 -5.36
C LEU A 169 -1.71 3.13 -6.59
N GLY A 170 -2.84 2.40 -6.53
CA GLY A 170 -3.90 2.39 -7.57
C GLY A 170 -4.95 3.43 -7.33
#